data_fffe109c5e5f6c7e6419334dfed45843
#
_entry.id   fffe109c5e5f6c7e6419334dfed45843
#
_cell.length_a   1.000
_cell.length_b   1.000
_cell.length_c   1.000
_cell.angle_alpha   90.00
_cell.angle_beta   90.00
_cell.angle_gamma   90.00
#
_symmetry.space_group_name_H-M   'P 1'
#
loop_
_entity.id
_entity.type
_entity.pdbx_description
1 polymer ?
#
loop_
_entity_poly.entity_id
_entity_poly.type
_entity_poly.pdbx_seq_one_letter_code
_entity_poly.pdbx_strand_id
1 'polypeptide(L)'
;MRNYESDAYRKYRSSIEQRQKVVRTSGSQYSQQTAIQGKRQIAERSASTKRKRTREKGKPYYDYDLLLVIIFLMCFGLVMLYSSSAYSAQNDYNNDMIFFTRQAIIGILAMFIVSKIDYHLYGAYAKEFFWFSMFLMALVQTPLGKTVNGARRWIRLPGRLSLQPAEFTKIAVILFIAYEICLLGQKAKKWDGIKILLGYGLVATLGVFLLTDNLSTAIIVFAITCILIFVVHPKTKPFVAGVIAAGIVGIIGIIFLKYTLAESDNFRMRRIIAWLNPEANADKDSYQFLQGLYAIGSGGFFGKGLGNSTQKLHAIPEAQNDMILAVICEELGVFGAILVLCLFAFMLYRLLFIARNAPDLYGALIATGIFAHIALQVTLNIAVVTGLMPTTGVTLPFISYGGTAAVFLLLELGVVFNISSQIKLER
;
A
#
# COMPACT_ATOMS: atom_id res chain seq x y z
N MET A 1 -23.95 20.78 -8.85
CA MET A 1 -23.05 19.86 -8.10
C MET A 1 -23.66 19.21 -6.85
N ARG A 2 -24.68 19.79 -6.18
CA ARG A 2 -25.30 19.18 -4.98
C ARG A 2 -26.15 17.92 -5.21
N ASN A 3 -26.66 17.69 -6.41
CA ASN A 3 -27.56 16.55 -6.70
C ASN A 3 -26.84 15.25 -7.08
N TYR A 4 -25.62 15.30 -7.57
CA TYR A 4 -24.85 14.10 -7.92
C TYR A 4 -24.32 13.31 -6.70
N GLU A 5 -23.97 14.02 -5.62
CA GLU A 5 -23.55 13.38 -4.36
C GLU A 5 -24.67 12.55 -3.73
N SER A 6 -25.94 12.98 -3.86
CA SER A 6 -27.07 12.27 -3.26
C SER A 6 -27.37 10.94 -3.96
N ASP A 7 -27.17 10.83 -5.26
CA ASP A 7 -27.54 9.63 -6.01
C ASP A 7 -26.47 8.52 -5.93
N ALA A 8 -25.19 8.87 -5.93
CA ALA A 8 -24.11 7.90 -5.70
C ALA A 8 -24.17 7.35 -4.27
N TYR A 9 -24.41 8.21 -3.28
CA TYR A 9 -24.60 7.80 -1.90
C TYR A 9 -25.85 6.94 -1.70
N ARG A 10 -26.96 7.27 -2.37
CA ARG A 10 -28.16 6.44 -2.40
C ARG A 10 -27.92 5.09 -3.05
N LYS A 11 -27.21 5.04 -4.17
CA LYS A 11 -26.84 3.80 -4.88
C LYS A 11 -25.94 2.90 -4.01
N TYR A 12 -24.95 3.48 -3.34
CA TYR A 12 -24.10 2.78 -2.36
C TYR A 12 -24.93 2.23 -1.20
N ARG A 13 -25.77 3.05 -0.59
CA ARG A 13 -26.63 2.66 0.55
C ARG A 13 -27.67 1.64 0.14
N SER A 14 -28.32 1.79 -1.02
CA SER A 14 -29.30 0.84 -1.53
C SER A 14 -28.69 -0.51 -1.88
N SER A 15 -27.47 -0.54 -2.41
CA SER A 15 -26.76 -1.79 -2.69
C SER A 15 -26.43 -2.58 -1.42
N ILE A 16 -26.02 -1.88 -0.36
CA ILE A 16 -25.79 -2.48 0.97
C ILE A 16 -27.11 -2.97 1.59
N GLU A 17 -28.16 -2.13 1.56
CA GLU A 17 -29.47 -2.47 2.14
C GLU A 17 -30.16 -3.63 1.39
N GLN A 18 -30.06 -3.64 0.05
CA GLN A 18 -30.68 -4.67 -0.80
C GLN A 18 -30.04 -6.04 -0.58
N ARG A 19 -28.71 -6.11 -0.46
CA ARG A 19 -28.00 -7.37 -0.20
C ARG A 19 -28.08 -7.81 1.25
N GLN A 20 -28.14 -6.87 2.20
CA GLN A 20 -28.44 -7.21 3.59
C GLN A 20 -29.87 -7.78 3.76
N LYS A 21 -30.84 -7.33 2.95
CA LYS A 21 -32.18 -7.94 2.89
C LYS A 21 -32.13 -9.38 2.38
N VAL A 22 -31.43 -9.65 1.28
CA VAL A 22 -31.31 -11.00 0.70
C VAL A 22 -30.63 -11.97 1.68
N VAL A 23 -29.68 -11.49 2.45
CA VAL A 23 -28.98 -12.29 3.48
C VAL A 23 -29.86 -12.53 4.72
N ARG A 24 -30.82 -11.63 4.99
CA ARG A 24 -31.79 -11.78 6.11
C ARG A 24 -32.93 -12.74 5.80
N THR A 25 -33.36 -12.86 4.55
CA THR A 25 -34.47 -13.73 4.15
C THR A 25 -34.13 -15.22 4.08
N SER A 26 -32.84 -15.57 4.01
CA SER A 26 -32.43 -16.98 4.01
C SER A 26 -32.20 -17.60 5.40
N GLY A 27 -32.50 -16.90 6.45
CA GLY A 27 -32.36 -17.42 7.81
C GLY A 27 -33.25 -16.72 8.82
N SER A 28 -34.49 -17.09 8.94
CA SER A 28 -35.21 -17.10 10.21
C SER A 28 -36.71 -16.98 10.10
N GLN A 29 -37.37 -18.04 10.36
CA GLN A 29 -38.76 -18.08 10.86
C GLN A 29 -38.84 -17.99 12.40
N TYR A 30 -37.76 -17.60 13.09
CA TYR A 30 -37.70 -17.72 14.56
C TYR A 30 -37.52 -16.42 15.36
N SER A 31 -37.90 -15.24 14.89
CA SER A 31 -37.73 -14.02 15.70
C SER A 31 -38.81 -12.92 15.53
N GLN A 32 -40.01 -13.24 15.08
CA GLN A 32 -41.03 -12.19 14.90
C GLN A 32 -41.63 -11.65 16.20
N GLN A 33 -41.61 -12.37 17.30
CA GLN A 33 -42.22 -11.90 18.58
C GLN A 33 -41.28 -11.01 19.41
N THR A 34 -39.98 -11.18 19.35
CA THR A 34 -39.01 -10.33 20.06
C THR A 34 -38.77 -8.98 19.34
N ALA A 35 -39.05 -8.91 18.04
CA ALA A 35 -38.84 -7.70 17.25
C ALA A 35 -39.92 -6.60 17.49
N ILE A 36 -41.13 -6.98 17.93
CA ILE A 36 -42.23 -6.04 18.16
C ILE A 36 -42.05 -5.29 19.49
N GLN A 37 -41.56 -5.95 20.54
CA GLN A 37 -41.25 -5.29 21.79
C GLN A 37 -40.04 -4.38 21.73
N GLY A 38 -38.99 -4.76 20.96
CA GLY A 38 -37.81 -3.92 20.71
C GLY A 38 -38.12 -2.65 19.90
N LYS A 39 -39.06 -2.72 18.95
CA LYS A 39 -39.47 -1.55 18.16
C LYS A 39 -40.22 -0.49 18.96
N ARG A 40 -41.03 -0.88 19.96
CA ARG A 40 -41.72 0.07 20.86
C ARG A 40 -40.74 0.80 21.78
N GLN A 41 -39.77 0.12 22.37
CA GLN A 41 -38.76 0.76 23.23
C GLN A 41 -37.79 1.67 22.44
N ILE A 42 -37.49 1.34 21.20
CA ILE A 42 -36.66 2.19 20.31
C ILE A 42 -37.44 3.43 19.86
N ALA A 43 -38.74 3.30 19.58
CA ALA A 43 -39.60 4.42 19.22
C ALA A 43 -39.81 5.41 20.39
N GLU A 44 -39.93 4.94 21.61
CA GLU A 44 -40.05 5.77 22.81
C GLU A 44 -38.73 6.46 23.20
N ARG A 45 -37.58 5.81 23.00
CA ARG A 45 -36.26 6.44 23.18
C ARG A 45 -35.93 7.45 22.06
N SER A 46 -36.39 7.22 20.82
CA SER A 46 -36.18 8.18 19.73
C SER A 46 -37.06 9.42 19.80
N ALA A 47 -38.24 9.34 20.47
CA ALA A 47 -39.10 10.48 20.71
C ALA A 47 -38.58 11.43 21.81
N SER A 48 -37.84 10.91 22.81
CA SER A 48 -37.29 11.71 23.90
C SER A 48 -35.95 12.42 23.56
N THR A 49 -35.28 12.03 22.49
CA THR A 49 -33.97 12.58 22.08
C THR A 49 -34.05 13.60 20.94
N LYS A 50 -35.29 14.04 20.56
CA LYS A 50 -35.51 15.21 19.69
C LYS A 50 -35.37 16.53 20.46
N ARG A 51 -34.43 16.66 21.38
CA ARG A 51 -33.89 17.97 21.77
C ARG A 51 -32.99 18.45 20.66
N LYS A 52 -33.35 19.62 20.14
CA LYS A 52 -32.58 20.42 19.21
C LYS A 52 -31.07 20.37 19.56
N ARG A 53 -30.30 19.42 19.03
CA ARG A 53 -28.91 19.62 18.77
C ARG A 53 -28.87 20.58 17.57
N THR A 54 -28.73 21.86 17.84
CA THR A 54 -28.17 22.79 16.86
C THR A 54 -26.90 22.12 16.39
N ARG A 55 -26.96 21.54 15.20
CA ARG A 55 -25.80 20.98 14.50
C ARG A 55 -24.90 22.16 14.21
N GLU A 56 -23.99 22.53 15.12
CA GLU A 56 -22.83 23.30 14.73
C GLU A 56 -22.19 22.53 13.58
N LYS A 57 -22.21 23.13 12.40
CA LYS A 57 -21.51 22.63 11.24
C LYS A 57 -20.03 22.72 11.60
N GLY A 58 -19.45 21.68 12.20
CA GLY A 58 -18.03 21.58 12.41
C GLY A 58 -17.35 21.88 11.08
N LYS A 59 -16.33 22.73 11.09
CA LYS A 59 -15.55 23.02 9.89
C LYS A 59 -14.94 21.72 9.39
N PRO A 60 -14.97 21.46 8.07
CA PRO A 60 -14.31 20.28 7.50
C PRO A 60 -12.85 20.27 7.95
N TYR A 61 -12.40 19.14 8.49
CA TYR A 61 -11.02 18.97 8.91
C TYR A 61 -10.18 18.56 7.69
N TYR A 62 -9.22 19.37 7.31
CA TYR A 62 -8.25 19.03 6.27
C TYR A 62 -6.88 18.85 6.90
N ASP A 63 -6.27 17.69 6.67
CA ASP A 63 -5.01 17.31 7.31
C ASP A 63 -3.79 17.94 6.60
N TYR A 64 -3.50 19.21 6.94
CA TYR A 64 -2.36 19.92 6.36
C TYR A 64 -1.01 19.35 6.80
N ASP A 65 -0.93 18.70 7.98
CA ASP A 65 0.29 18.08 8.46
C ASP A 65 0.67 16.91 7.58
N LEU A 66 -0.32 16.08 7.19
CA LEU A 66 -0.11 14.99 6.23
C LEU A 66 0.36 15.52 4.87
N LEU A 67 -0.27 16.60 4.37
CA LEU A 67 0.12 17.22 3.10
C LEU A 67 1.57 17.71 3.14
N LEU A 68 1.96 18.39 4.23
CA LEU A 68 3.30 18.94 4.42
C LEU A 68 4.36 17.82 4.39
N VAL A 69 4.12 16.71 5.10
CA VAL A 69 5.04 15.57 5.12
C VAL A 69 5.20 14.93 3.74
N ILE A 70 4.11 14.77 2.99
CA ILE A 70 4.16 14.23 1.63
C ILE A 70 5.03 15.12 0.74
N ILE A 71 4.79 16.44 0.77
CA ILE A 71 5.58 17.40 0.00
C ILE A 71 7.06 17.32 0.40
N PHE A 72 7.34 17.25 1.71
CA PHE A 72 8.71 17.16 2.21
C PHE A 72 9.41 15.88 1.75
N LEU A 73 8.76 14.71 1.85
CA LEU A 73 9.30 13.44 1.37
C LEU A 73 9.54 13.45 -0.14
N MET A 74 8.65 14.06 -0.93
CA MET A 74 8.82 14.17 -2.38
C MET A 74 9.96 15.14 -2.76
N CYS A 75 10.07 16.29 -2.10
CA CYS A 75 11.19 17.21 -2.31
C CYS A 75 12.52 16.56 -1.92
N PHE A 76 12.54 15.86 -0.79
CA PHE A 76 13.72 15.10 -0.36
C PHE A 76 14.08 14.01 -1.37
N GLY A 77 13.08 13.27 -1.89
CA GLY A 77 13.26 12.28 -2.94
C GLY A 77 13.86 12.89 -4.21
N LEU A 78 13.41 14.09 -4.63
CA LEU A 78 14.00 14.80 -5.76
C LEU A 78 15.48 15.15 -5.53
N VAL A 79 15.84 15.62 -4.33
CA VAL A 79 17.24 15.93 -3.97
C VAL A 79 18.10 14.68 -4.01
N MET A 80 17.62 13.57 -3.44
CA MET A 80 18.36 12.32 -3.40
C MET A 80 18.47 11.68 -4.79
N LEU A 81 17.41 11.81 -5.61
CA LEU A 81 17.46 11.36 -7.00
C LEU A 81 18.44 12.19 -7.82
N TYR A 82 18.47 13.51 -7.62
CA TYR A 82 19.49 14.39 -8.23
C TYR A 82 20.89 13.93 -7.85
N SER A 83 21.13 13.66 -6.57
CA SER A 83 22.41 13.16 -6.10
C SER A 83 22.77 11.81 -6.71
N SER A 84 21.86 10.84 -6.70
CA SER A 84 22.11 9.48 -7.18
C SER A 84 22.27 9.38 -8.71
N SER A 85 21.60 10.26 -9.46
CA SER A 85 21.63 10.26 -10.93
C SER A 85 22.73 11.10 -11.53
N ALA A 86 23.33 12.00 -10.76
CA ALA A 86 24.30 12.98 -11.27
C ALA A 86 25.53 12.36 -11.97
N TYR A 87 25.86 11.12 -11.64
CA TYR A 87 27.02 10.42 -12.23
C TYR A 87 26.65 9.48 -13.40
N SER A 88 25.47 8.88 -13.42
CA SER A 88 24.98 8.10 -14.57
C SER A 88 24.78 8.97 -15.82
N ALA A 89 25.13 10.21 -15.71
CA ALA A 89 24.70 11.37 -16.46
C ALA A 89 25.46 11.65 -17.75
N GLN A 90 26.23 10.75 -18.27
CA GLN A 90 26.81 11.12 -19.60
C GLN A 90 25.78 10.99 -20.74
N ASN A 91 24.71 10.19 -20.60
CA ASN A 91 23.69 10.08 -21.66
C ASN A 91 22.20 10.06 -21.23
N ASP A 92 21.82 9.69 -19.99
CA ASP A 92 20.41 9.49 -19.60
C ASP A 92 19.92 10.31 -18.40
N TYR A 93 20.77 11.02 -17.73
CA TYR A 93 20.51 11.79 -16.49
C TYR A 93 19.32 12.76 -16.58
N ASN A 94 19.29 13.56 -17.63
CA ASN A 94 18.21 14.55 -17.81
C ASN A 94 16.86 13.85 -17.99
N ASN A 95 16.82 12.64 -18.52
CA ASN A 95 15.60 11.89 -18.77
C ASN A 95 14.97 11.39 -17.48
N ASP A 96 15.74 10.85 -16.51
CA ASP A 96 15.20 10.29 -15.27
C ASP A 96 14.67 11.36 -14.34
N MET A 97 15.39 12.49 -14.18
CA MET A 97 14.94 13.63 -13.40
C MET A 97 13.66 14.25 -13.97
N ILE A 98 13.63 14.52 -15.28
CA ILE A 98 12.47 15.08 -15.98
C ILE A 98 11.28 14.12 -15.83
N PHE A 99 11.51 12.82 -15.99
CA PHE A 99 10.49 11.81 -15.90
C PHE A 99 9.89 11.73 -14.46
N PHE A 100 10.73 11.70 -13.43
CA PHE A 100 10.29 11.68 -12.04
C PHE A 100 9.54 12.98 -11.66
N THR A 101 10.08 14.14 -12.04
CA THR A 101 9.43 15.44 -11.79
C THR A 101 8.06 15.51 -12.48
N ARG A 102 7.97 15.04 -13.73
CA ARG A 102 6.68 14.96 -14.43
C ARG A 102 5.68 14.06 -13.72
N GLN A 103 6.11 12.90 -13.25
CA GLN A 103 5.25 11.99 -12.50
C GLN A 103 4.84 12.56 -11.15
N ALA A 104 5.74 13.24 -10.45
CA ALA A 104 5.44 13.94 -9.22
C ALA A 104 4.34 15.00 -9.41
N ILE A 105 4.47 15.83 -10.46
CA ILE A 105 3.46 16.85 -10.78
C ILE A 105 2.12 16.21 -11.15
N ILE A 106 2.14 15.19 -12.03
CA ILE A 106 0.91 14.45 -12.41
C ILE A 106 0.27 13.82 -11.18
N GLY A 107 1.06 13.18 -10.32
CA GLY A 107 0.57 12.55 -9.12
C GLY A 107 -0.03 13.53 -8.11
N ILE A 108 0.61 14.68 -7.88
CA ILE A 108 0.08 15.74 -7.00
C ILE A 108 -1.23 16.30 -7.56
N LEU A 109 -1.31 16.58 -8.86
CA LEU A 109 -2.55 17.05 -9.50
C LEU A 109 -3.65 15.99 -9.37
N ALA A 110 -3.33 14.72 -9.62
CA ALA A 110 -4.26 13.62 -9.47
C ALA A 110 -4.72 13.46 -8.01
N MET A 111 -3.83 13.58 -7.02
CA MET A 111 -4.15 13.59 -5.59
C MET A 111 -5.18 14.67 -5.26
N PHE A 112 -4.97 15.92 -5.74
CA PHE A 112 -5.91 17.00 -5.50
C PHE A 112 -7.26 16.78 -6.19
N ILE A 113 -7.29 16.24 -7.41
CA ILE A 113 -8.53 15.89 -8.11
C ILE A 113 -9.29 14.83 -7.33
N VAL A 114 -8.62 13.72 -6.97
CA VAL A 114 -9.20 12.61 -6.21
C VAL A 114 -9.69 13.06 -4.83
N SER A 115 -8.99 13.98 -4.17
CA SER A 115 -9.42 14.53 -2.86
C SER A 115 -10.76 15.27 -2.91
N LYS A 116 -11.23 15.68 -4.08
CA LYS A 116 -12.55 16.33 -4.28
C LYS A 116 -13.67 15.35 -4.60
N ILE A 117 -13.33 14.11 -4.95
CA ILE A 117 -14.30 13.06 -5.27
C ILE A 117 -14.69 12.34 -3.98
N ASP A 118 -16.00 12.19 -3.73
CA ASP A 118 -16.49 11.49 -2.55
C ASP A 118 -16.03 10.02 -2.56
N TYR A 119 -15.37 9.59 -1.48
CA TYR A 119 -14.83 8.23 -1.36
C TYR A 119 -15.92 7.14 -1.40
N HIS A 120 -17.17 7.46 -1.10
CA HIS A 120 -18.28 6.52 -1.23
C HIS A 120 -18.53 6.12 -2.70
N LEU A 121 -18.17 6.99 -3.65
CA LEU A 121 -18.27 6.64 -5.06
C LEU A 121 -17.36 5.46 -5.41
N TYR A 122 -16.16 5.40 -4.84
CA TYR A 122 -15.26 4.25 -5.03
C TYR A 122 -15.85 2.96 -4.47
N GLY A 123 -16.66 3.05 -3.39
CA GLY A 123 -17.41 1.91 -2.87
C GLY A 123 -18.48 1.40 -3.84
N ALA A 124 -19.17 2.31 -4.54
CA ALA A 124 -20.18 1.93 -5.54
C ALA A 124 -19.60 1.13 -6.72
N TYR A 125 -18.33 1.37 -7.05
CA TYR A 125 -17.61 0.74 -8.17
C TYR A 125 -16.46 -0.16 -7.71
N ALA A 126 -16.43 -0.57 -6.43
CA ALA A 126 -15.31 -1.33 -5.87
C ALA A 126 -15.10 -2.69 -6.56
N LYS A 127 -16.20 -3.34 -6.98
CA LYS A 127 -16.13 -4.62 -7.72
C LYS A 127 -15.56 -4.45 -9.12
N GLU A 128 -15.98 -3.41 -9.78
CA GLU A 128 -15.52 -3.05 -11.12
C GLU A 128 -14.02 -2.76 -11.08
N PHE A 129 -13.54 -1.99 -10.10
CA PHE A 129 -12.11 -1.74 -9.88
C PHE A 129 -11.34 -3.03 -9.62
N PHE A 130 -11.86 -3.93 -8.80
CA PHE A 130 -11.23 -5.20 -8.51
C PHE A 130 -11.07 -6.06 -9.76
N TRP A 131 -12.14 -6.30 -10.53
CA TRP A 131 -12.07 -7.10 -11.75
C TRP A 131 -11.28 -6.40 -12.87
N PHE A 132 -11.35 -5.10 -12.95
CA PHE A 132 -10.52 -4.33 -13.87
C PHE A 132 -9.04 -4.47 -13.55
N SER A 133 -8.66 -4.52 -12.26
CA SER A 133 -7.27 -4.78 -11.87
C SER A 133 -6.79 -6.16 -12.29
N MET A 134 -7.65 -7.20 -12.18
CA MET A 134 -7.35 -8.54 -12.66
C MET A 134 -7.15 -8.55 -14.19
N PHE A 135 -8.01 -7.86 -14.92
CA PHE A 135 -7.88 -7.70 -16.37
C PHE A 135 -6.57 -7.00 -16.75
N LEU A 136 -6.20 -5.91 -16.07
CA LEU A 136 -4.93 -5.23 -16.32
C LEU A 136 -3.72 -6.15 -16.05
N MET A 137 -3.77 -6.98 -15.02
CA MET A 137 -2.70 -7.96 -14.77
C MET A 137 -2.61 -9.02 -15.88
N ALA A 138 -3.76 -9.49 -16.38
CA ALA A 138 -3.77 -10.42 -17.50
C ALA A 138 -3.19 -9.81 -18.79
N LEU A 139 -3.38 -8.51 -19.02
CA LEU A 139 -2.79 -7.80 -20.16
C LEU A 139 -1.24 -7.81 -20.14
N VAL A 140 -0.60 -7.96 -18.98
CA VAL A 140 0.86 -8.09 -18.89
C VAL A 140 1.36 -9.32 -19.66
N GLN A 141 0.57 -10.38 -19.74
CA GLN A 141 0.93 -11.61 -20.45
C GLN A 141 0.78 -11.49 -21.98
N THR A 142 0.16 -10.41 -22.47
CA THR A 142 -0.01 -10.13 -23.90
C THR A 142 1.24 -9.44 -24.50
N PRO A 143 1.33 -9.22 -25.82
CA PRO A 143 2.43 -8.47 -26.45
C PRO A 143 2.63 -7.05 -25.92
N LEU A 144 1.64 -6.47 -25.21
CA LEU A 144 1.74 -5.16 -24.55
C LEU A 144 2.67 -5.20 -23.31
N GLY A 145 2.93 -6.39 -22.77
CA GLY A 145 3.79 -6.57 -21.61
C GLY A 145 5.26 -6.29 -21.93
N LYS A 146 5.93 -5.54 -21.04
CA LYS A 146 7.38 -5.25 -21.09
C LYS A 146 8.10 -6.12 -20.06
N THR A 147 9.12 -6.86 -20.52
CA THR A 147 10.03 -7.60 -19.65
C THR A 147 11.18 -6.68 -19.25
N VAL A 148 11.44 -6.56 -17.95
CA VAL A 148 12.56 -5.81 -17.38
C VAL A 148 13.24 -6.72 -16.35
N ASN A 149 14.56 -6.87 -16.44
CA ASN A 149 15.35 -7.70 -15.54
C ASN A 149 14.80 -9.15 -15.37
N GLY A 150 14.36 -9.75 -16.50
CA GLY A 150 13.85 -11.12 -16.54
C GLY A 150 12.42 -11.31 -15.99
N ALA A 151 11.75 -10.25 -15.54
CA ALA A 151 10.37 -10.31 -15.04
C ALA A 151 9.41 -9.46 -15.88
N ARG A 152 8.22 -9.99 -16.11
CA ARG A 152 7.18 -9.35 -16.92
C ARG A 152 6.17 -8.66 -16.00
N ARG A 153 6.36 -7.34 -15.75
CA ARG A 153 5.62 -6.58 -14.71
C ARG A 153 4.94 -5.32 -15.19
N TRP A 154 5.28 -4.85 -16.41
CA TRP A 154 4.89 -3.54 -16.91
C TRP A 154 4.10 -3.66 -18.18
N ILE A 155 3.11 -2.78 -18.38
CA ILE A 155 2.40 -2.57 -19.65
C ILE A 155 3.02 -1.35 -20.32
N ARG A 156 3.35 -1.47 -21.61
CA ARG A 156 3.79 -0.33 -22.43
C ARG A 156 2.60 0.55 -22.77
N LEU A 157 2.70 1.83 -22.46
CA LEU A 157 1.74 2.85 -22.85
C LEU A 157 2.37 3.75 -23.93
N PRO A 158 1.54 4.43 -24.77
CA PRO A 158 2.01 5.46 -25.70
C PRO A 158 2.83 6.53 -24.96
N GLY A 159 3.86 7.11 -25.63
CA GLY A 159 4.66 8.20 -25.06
C GLY A 159 5.75 7.76 -24.07
N ARG A 160 6.31 6.55 -24.21
CA ARG A 160 7.35 5.98 -23.33
C ARG A 160 6.92 5.76 -21.87
N LEU A 161 5.63 5.85 -21.60
CA LEU A 161 5.08 5.54 -20.28
C LEU A 161 4.97 4.03 -20.08
N SER A 162 5.16 3.58 -18.86
CA SER A 162 4.93 2.19 -18.45
C SER A 162 4.03 2.16 -17.23
N LEU A 163 2.99 1.34 -17.28
CA LEU A 163 2.06 1.13 -16.17
C LEU A 163 2.41 -0.20 -15.50
N GLN A 164 2.49 -0.21 -14.17
CA GLN A 164 2.59 -1.43 -13.39
C GLN A 164 1.22 -1.78 -12.81
N PRO A 165 0.50 -2.77 -13.35
CA PRO A 165 -0.85 -3.11 -12.91
C PRO A 165 -0.94 -3.51 -11.43
N ALA A 166 0.12 -4.11 -10.89
CA ALA A 166 0.18 -4.51 -9.49
C ALA A 166 0.04 -3.32 -8.52
N GLU A 167 0.48 -2.11 -8.92
CA GLU A 167 0.29 -0.89 -8.14
C GLU A 167 -1.20 -0.51 -8.05
N PHE A 168 -1.90 -0.56 -9.18
CA PHE A 168 -3.35 -0.34 -9.21
C PHE A 168 -4.11 -1.41 -8.42
N THR A 169 -3.64 -2.67 -8.47
CA THR A 169 -4.27 -3.78 -7.75
C THR A 169 -4.27 -3.56 -6.24
N LYS A 170 -3.21 -2.98 -5.67
CA LYS A 170 -3.15 -2.67 -4.22
C LYS A 170 -4.31 -1.75 -3.81
N ILE A 171 -4.53 -0.68 -4.58
CA ILE A 171 -5.66 0.25 -4.35
C ILE A 171 -7.00 -0.46 -4.51
N ALA A 172 -7.17 -1.20 -5.61
CA ALA A 172 -8.41 -1.91 -5.92
C ALA A 172 -8.77 -2.92 -4.82
N VAL A 173 -7.78 -3.63 -4.27
CA VAL A 173 -7.98 -4.58 -3.16
C VAL A 173 -8.37 -3.86 -1.88
N ILE A 174 -7.73 -2.73 -1.54
CA ILE A 174 -8.09 -1.93 -0.36
C ILE A 174 -9.56 -1.49 -0.45
N LEU A 175 -9.96 -0.89 -1.58
CA LEU A 175 -11.33 -0.41 -1.80
C LEU A 175 -12.34 -1.55 -1.78
N PHE A 176 -12.01 -2.66 -2.43
CA PHE A 176 -12.93 -3.78 -2.58
C PHE A 176 -13.10 -4.58 -1.28
N ILE A 177 -12.01 -4.91 -0.58
CA ILE A 177 -12.10 -5.64 0.70
C ILE A 177 -12.80 -4.79 1.76
N ALA A 178 -12.51 -3.47 1.82
CA ALA A 178 -13.22 -2.56 2.70
C ALA A 178 -14.73 -2.53 2.40
N TYR A 179 -15.10 -2.51 1.12
CA TYR A 179 -16.50 -2.57 0.68
C TYR A 179 -17.17 -3.89 1.06
N GLU A 180 -16.54 -5.04 0.79
CA GLU A 180 -17.08 -6.36 1.13
C GLU A 180 -17.21 -6.55 2.64
N ILE A 181 -16.30 -6.01 3.47
CA ILE A 181 -16.44 -6.01 4.92
C ILE A 181 -17.70 -5.24 5.35
N CYS A 182 -17.92 -4.06 4.78
CA CYS A 182 -19.13 -3.27 5.07
C CYS A 182 -20.40 -3.98 4.62
N LEU A 183 -20.35 -4.66 3.46
CA LEU A 183 -21.47 -5.43 2.92
C LEU A 183 -21.83 -6.64 3.78
N LEU A 184 -20.82 -7.41 4.19
CA LEU A 184 -21.01 -8.59 5.06
C LEU A 184 -21.44 -8.20 6.49
N GLY A 185 -21.11 -7.01 6.97
CA GLY A 185 -21.47 -6.51 8.29
C GLY A 185 -21.06 -7.49 9.41
N GLN A 186 -22.04 -8.00 10.18
CA GLN A 186 -21.76 -8.94 11.28
C GLN A 186 -21.22 -10.31 10.80
N LYS A 187 -21.44 -10.68 9.54
CA LYS A 187 -20.88 -11.91 8.98
C LYS A 187 -19.38 -11.81 8.76
N ALA A 188 -18.83 -10.61 8.49
CA ALA A 188 -17.40 -10.40 8.37
C ALA A 188 -16.62 -10.78 9.66
N LYS A 189 -17.29 -10.75 10.82
CA LYS A 189 -16.75 -11.16 12.12
C LYS A 189 -16.79 -12.67 12.39
N LYS A 190 -17.38 -13.45 11.49
CA LYS A 190 -17.49 -14.92 11.58
C LYS A 190 -16.56 -15.59 10.58
N TRP A 191 -16.20 -16.83 10.85
CA TRP A 191 -15.29 -17.62 9.98
C TRP A 191 -15.76 -17.71 8.53
N ASP A 192 -17.07 -17.77 8.27
CA ASP A 192 -17.60 -17.84 6.89
C ASP A 192 -17.34 -16.54 6.13
N GLY A 193 -17.48 -15.38 6.79
CA GLY A 193 -17.15 -14.10 6.18
C GLY A 193 -15.65 -13.96 5.94
N ILE A 194 -14.80 -14.40 6.89
CA ILE A 194 -13.36 -14.40 6.75
C ILE A 194 -12.91 -15.23 5.54
N LYS A 195 -13.47 -16.44 5.36
CA LYS A 195 -13.16 -17.31 4.21
C LYS A 195 -13.45 -16.61 2.88
N ILE A 196 -14.57 -15.89 2.79
CA ILE A 196 -14.95 -15.14 1.58
C ILE A 196 -13.93 -14.01 1.31
N LEU A 197 -13.60 -13.21 2.34
CA LEU A 197 -12.65 -12.10 2.21
C LEU A 197 -11.24 -12.60 1.88
N LEU A 198 -10.77 -13.67 2.55
CA LEU A 198 -9.50 -14.31 2.24
C LEU A 198 -9.50 -14.91 0.83
N GLY A 199 -10.62 -15.47 0.38
CA GLY A 199 -10.77 -15.98 -0.98
C GLY A 199 -10.52 -14.90 -2.03
N TYR A 200 -11.13 -13.72 -1.88
CA TYR A 200 -10.88 -12.58 -2.78
C TYR A 200 -9.43 -12.07 -2.67
N GLY A 201 -8.90 -11.94 -1.46
CA GLY A 201 -7.52 -11.55 -1.25
C GLY A 201 -6.54 -12.54 -1.88
N LEU A 202 -6.82 -13.84 -1.78
CA LEU A 202 -5.99 -14.88 -2.38
C LEU A 202 -6.05 -14.84 -3.92
N VAL A 203 -7.22 -14.61 -4.51
CA VAL A 203 -7.36 -14.43 -5.98
C VAL A 203 -6.50 -13.25 -6.45
N ALA A 204 -6.55 -12.09 -5.77
CA ALA A 204 -5.72 -10.94 -6.10
C ALA A 204 -4.22 -11.25 -5.93
N THR A 205 -3.84 -11.90 -4.83
CA THR A 205 -2.47 -12.30 -4.54
C THR A 205 -1.90 -13.24 -5.60
N LEU A 206 -2.66 -14.28 -5.96
CA LEU A 206 -2.28 -15.22 -7.01
C LEU A 206 -2.22 -14.55 -8.38
N GLY A 207 -3.14 -13.63 -8.67
CA GLY A 207 -3.11 -12.81 -9.89
C GLY A 207 -1.80 -12.01 -9.99
N VAL A 208 -1.41 -11.30 -8.93
CA VAL A 208 -0.12 -10.57 -8.89
C VAL A 208 1.06 -11.53 -9.02
N PHE A 209 1.05 -12.66 -8.31
CA PHE A 209 2.16 -13.61 -8.31
C PHE A 209 2.36 -14.30 -9.66
N LEU A 210 1.27 -14.82 -10.24
CA LEU A 210 1.33 -15.64 -11.46
C LEU A 210 1.36 -14.82 -12.75
N LEU A 211 0.66 -13.67 -12.77
CA LEU A 211 0.53 -12.87 -13.99
C LEU A 211 1.60 -11.76 -14.09
N THR A 212 2.18 -11.33 -12.97
CA THR A 212 3.15 -10.23 -13.01
C THR A 212 4.52 -10.59 -12.45
N ASP A 213 4.78 -11.86 -12.14
CA ASP A 213 6.03 -12.36 -11.56
C ASP A 213 6.54 -11.55 -10.35
N ASN A 214 5.62 -10.95 -9.57
CA ASN A 214 5.96 -10.05 -8.46
C ASN A 214 5.55 -10.63 -7.11
N LEU A 215 6.44 -11.45 -6.52
CA LEU A 215 6.23 -12.06 -5.21
C LEU A 215 6.07 -11.02 -4.10
N SER A 216 6.89 -9.97 -4.10
CA SER A 216 6.90 -8.96 -3.04
C SER A 216 5.58 -8.19 -2.98
N THR A 217 5.07 -7.76 -4.13
CA THR A 217 3.76 -7.10 -4.19
C THR A 217 2.63 -8.07 -3.86
N ALA A 218 2.73 -9.34 -4.24
CA ALA A 218 1.76 -10.37 -3.84
C ALA A 218 1.68 -10.52 -2.31
N ILE A 219 2.83 -10.54 -1.63
CA ILE A 219 2.89 -10.56 -0.16
C ILE A 219 2.24 -9.31 0.44
N ILE A 220 2.50 -8.12 -0.11
CA ILE A 220 1.88 -6.86 0.35
C ILE A 220 0.36 -6.92 0.19
N VAL A 221 -0.15 -7.35 -0.97
CA VAL A 221 -1.61 -7.48 -1.24
C VAL A 221 -2.27 -8.45 -0.28
N PHE A 222 -1.65 -9.60 -0.02
CA PHE A 222 -2.16 -10.55 0.94
C PHE A 222 -2.14 -10.01 2.37
N ALA A 223 -1.04 -9.35 2.77
CA ALA A 223 -0.90 -8.77 4.09
C ALA A 223 -1.92 -7.64 4.32
N ILE A 224 -2.18 -6.77 3.33
CA ILE A 224 -3.24 -5.75 3.40
C ILE A 224 -4.60 -6.41 3.65
N THR A 225 -4.92 -7.47 2.92
CA THR A 225 -6.17 -8.21 3.11
C THR A 225 -6.28 -8.77 4.54
N CYS A 226 -5.22 -9.40 5.03
CA CYS A 226 -5.17 -9.93 6.40
C CYS A 226 -5.32 -8.84 7.46
N ILE A 227 -4.68 -7.68 7.29
CA ILE A 227 -4.76 -6.55 8.21
C ILE A 227 -6.19 -5.98 8.25
N LEU A 228 -6.84 -5.80 7.10
CA LEU A 228 -8.22 -5.32 7.05
C LEU A 228 -9.19 -6.28 7.75
N ILE A 229 -9.01 -7.59 7.57
CA ILE A 229 -9.81 -8.61 8.27
C ILE A 229 -9.51 -8.58 9.77
N PHE A 230 -8.24 -8.49 10.17
CA PHE A 230 -7.80 -8.44 11.56
C PHE A 230 -8.42 -7.27 12.34
N VAL A 231 -8.46 -6.08 11.74
CA VAL A 231 -9.01 -4.87 12.39
C VAL A 231 -10.50 -5.01 12.71
N VAL A 232 -11.24 -5.77 11.92
CA VAL A 232 -12.70 -5.95 12.10
C VAL A 232 -13.04 -7.14 13.00
N HIS A 233 -12.14 -8.11 13.09
CA HIS A 233 -12.43 -9.36 13.80
C HIS A 233 -12.24 -9.22 15.32
N PRO A 234 -13.21 -9.68 16.14
CA PRO A 234 -13.17 -9.50 17.60
C PRO A 234 -12.09 -10.33 18.31
N LYS A 235 -11.64 -11.44 17.69
CA LYS A 235 -10.62 -12.34 18.25
C LYS A 235 -9.30 -12.16 17.54
N THR A 236 -8.29 -11.61 18.22
CA THR A 236 -6.95 -11.35 17.65
C THR A 236 -6.05 -12.58 17.69
N LYS A 237 -6.23 -13.48 18.66
CA LYS A 237 -5.36 -14.65 18.89
C LYS A 237 -5.12 -15.53 17.63
N PRO A 238 -6.15 -15.91 16.83
CA PRO A 238 -5.91 -16.77 15.66
C PRO A 238 -5.06 -16.08 14.57
N PHE A 239 -5.16 -14.75 14.44
CA PHE A 239 -4.33 -14.00 13.49
C PHE A 239 -2.87 -13.94 13.94
N VAL A 240 -2.62 -13.67 15.24
CA VAL A 240 -1.28 -13.69 15.79
C VAL A 240 -0.67 -15.09 15.65
N ALA A 241 -1.43 -16.15 15.97
CA ALA A 241 -0.98 -17.53 15.77
C ALA A 241 -0.68 -17.82 14.30
N GLY A 242 -1.50 -17.32 13.36
CA GLY A 242 -1.28 -17.44 11.92
C GLY A 242 0.00 -16.75 11.45
N VAL A 243 0.29 -15.54 11.93
CA VAL A 243 1.54 -14.82 11.62
C VAL A 243 2.75 -15.58 12.16
N ILE A 244 2.69 -16.07 13.41
CA ILE A 244 3.77 -16.88 14.00
C ILE A 244 3.99 -18.17 13.20
N ALA A 245 2.90 -18.88 12.85
CA ALA A 245 2.98 -20.11 12.06
C ALA A 245 3.58 -19.84 10.68
N ALA A 246 3.16 -18.77 10.00
CA ALA A 246 3.73 -18.37 8.70
C ALA A 246 5.23 -18.02 8.83
N GLY A 247 5.63 -17.35 9.89
CA GLY A 247 7.05 -17.07 10.19
C GLY A 247 7.86 -18.35 10.39
N ILE A 248 7.35 -19.30 11.17
CA ILE A 248 8.02 -20.60 11.41
C ILE A 248 8.15 -21.38 10.10
N VAL A 249 7.08 -21.47 9.29
CA VAL A 249 7.11 -22.14 7.98
C VAL A 249 8.10 -21.46 7.04
N GLY A 250 8.16 -20.11 7.06
CA GLY A 250 9.14 -19.34 6.28
C GLY A 250 10.57 -19.66 6.69
N ILE A 251 10.89 -19.70 7.99
CA ILE A 251 12.22 -20.04 8.51
C ILE A 251 12.59 -21.47 8.13
N ILE A 252 11.69 -22.43 8.34
CA ILE A 252 11.92 -23.84 7.97
C ILE A 252 12.17 -23.95 6.46
N GLY A 253 11.38 -23.24 5.64
CA GLY A 253 11.55 -23.20 4.18
C GLY A 253 12.92 -22.65 3.78
N ILE A 254 13.40 -21.57 4.41
CA ILE A 254 14.72 -20.99 4.16
C ILE A 254 15.84 -21.98 4.55
N ILE A 255 15.71 -22.63 5.71
CA ILE A 255 16.69 -23.64 6.19
C ILE A 255 16.71 -24.82 5.20
N PHE A 256 15.55 -25.31 4.78
CA PHE A 256 15.47 -26.41 3.81
C PHE A 256 16.11 -26.04 2.47
N LEU A 257 15.84 -24.82 1.96
CA LEU A 257 16.44 -24.30 0.73
C LEU A 257 17.97 -24.22 0.82
N LYS A 258 18.50 -23.79 1.96
CA LYS A 258 19.95 -23.70 2.20
C LYS A 258 20.66 -25.05 2.04
N TYR A 259 20.02 -26.14 2.48
CA TYR A 259 20.63 -27.47 2.44
C TYR A 259 20.35 -28.23 1.14
N THR A 260 19.27 -27.92 0.42
CA THR A 260 18.81 -28.73 -0.73
C THR A 260 19.19 -28.12 -2.08
N LEU A 261 19.34 -26.80 -2.19
CA LEU A 261 19.52 -26.08 -3.45
C LEU A 261 20.80 -25.25 -3.43
N ALA A 262 21.96 -25.92 -3.59
CA ALA A 262 23.24 -25.20 -3.72
C ALA A 262 23.36 -24.46 -5.04
N GLU A 263 22.76 -24.94 -6.13
CA GLU A 263 22.71 -24.31 -7.45
C GLU A 263 21.27 -24.37 -7.99
N SER A 264 20.69 -23.23 -8.32
CA SER A 264 19.37 -23.15 -8.94
C SER A 264 19.37 -22.10 -10.05
N ASP A 265 18.87 -22.47 -11.23
CA ASP A 265 18.67 -21.55 -12.36
C ASP A 265 17.50 -20.57 -12.12
N ASN A 266 16.69 -20.81 -11.09
CA ASN A 266 15.56 -19.95 -10.80
C ASN A 266 15.99 -18.62 -10.16
N PHE A 267 15.71 -17.51 -10.83
CA PHE A 267 16.04 -16.15 -10.42
C PHE A 267 15.65 -15.83 -8.96
N ARG A 268 14.51 -16.35 -8.47
CA ARG A 268 14.06 -16.13 -7.08
C ARG A 268 14.90 -16.89 -6.08
N MET A 269 15.27 -18.13 -6.41
CA MET A 269 16.12 -18.97 -5.57
C MET A 269 17.53 -18.41 -5.48
N ARG A 270 18.09 -17.93 -6.58
CA ARG A 270 19.41 -17.27 -6.58
C ARG A 270 19.49 -16.11 -5.62
N ARG A 271 18.44 -15.25 -5.53
CA ARG A 271 18.38 -14.15 -4.57
C ARG A 271 18.39 -14.60 -3.12
N ILE A 272 17.71 -15.71 -2.79
CA ILE A 272 17.72 -16.27 -1.44
C ILE A 272 19.09 -16.86 -1.10
N ILE A 273 19.69 -17.60 -2.03
CA ILE A 273 21.03 -18.18 -1.87
C ILE A 273 22.09 -17.07 -1.72
N ALA A 274 21.99 -16.04 -2.56
CA ALA A 274 22.86 -14.87 -2.50
C ALA A 274 22.74 -14.11 -1.16
N TRP A 275 21.54 -14.01 -0.60
CA TRP A 275 21.32 -13.41 0.71
C TRP A 275 21.86 -14.28 1.86
N LEU A 276 21.75 -15.63 1.77
CA LEU A 276 22.25 -16.55 2.78
C LEU A 276 23.79 -16.68 2.80
N ASN A 277 24.43 -16.56 1.63
CA ASN A 277 25.89 -16.64 1.47
C ASN A 277 26.37 -15.49 0.57
N PRO A 278 26.35 -14.24 1.07
CA PRO A 278 26.62 -13.08 0.23
C PRO A 278 28.06 -13.03 -0.28
N GLU A 279 29.03 -13.44 0.52
CA GLU A 279 30.47 -13.42 0.14
C GLU A 279 30.78 -14.44 -0.96
N ALA A 280 30.17 -15.62 -0.93
CA ALA A 280 30.37 -16.65 -1.97
C ALA A 280 29.76 -16.26 -3.34
N ASN A 281 28.86 -15.28 -3.39
CA ASN A 281 28.19 -14.80 -4.59
C ASN A 281 28.47 -13.30 -4.86
N ALA A 282 29.56 -12.77 -4.32
CA ALA A 282 29.86 -11.34 -4.32
C ALA A 282 29.89 -10.71 -5.73
N ASP A 283 30.35 -11.45 -6.73
CA ASP A 283 30.51 -10.96 -8.11
C ASP A 283 29.23 -11.10 -8.96
N LYS A 284 28.14 -11.63 -8.40
CA LYS A 284 26.90 -11.96 -9.12
C LYS A 284 25.68 -11.37 -8.43
N ASP A 285 24.82 -12.26 -7.94
CA ASP A 285 23.49 -11.92 -7.40
C ASP A 285 23.55 -11.19 -6.05
N SER A 286 24.67 -11.29 -5.28
CA SER A 286 24.87 -10.60 -3.99
C SER A 286 25.53 -9.22 -4.15
N TYR A 287 26.05 -8.87 -5.32
CA TYR A 287 26.80 -7.65 -5.55
C TYR A 287 26.05 -6.39 -5.10
N GLN A 288 24.83 -6.20 -5.59
CA GLN A 288 23.96 -5.07 -5.21
C GLN A 288 23.74 -4.98 -3.70
N PHE A 289 23.52 -6.10 -3.07
CA PHE A 289 23.27 -6.21 -1.62
C PHE A 289 24.50 -5.83 -0.81
N LEU A 290 25.68 -6.40 -1.14
CA LEU A 290 26.94 -6.11 -0.44
C LEU A 290 27.35 -4.64 -0.59
N GLN A 291 27.23 -4.07 -1.79
CA GLN A 291 27.53 -2.66 -2.01
C GLN A 291 26.56 -1.74 -1.23
N GLY A 292 25.29 -2.14 -1.09
CA GLY A 292 24.35 -1.45 -0.22
C GLY A 292 24.77 -1.46 1.26
N LEU A 293 25.23 -2.60 1.77
CA LEU A 293 25.75 -2.69 3.14
C LEU A 293 27.05 -1.88 3.34
N TYR A 294 27.94 -1.87 2.36
CA TYR A 294 29.15 -1.03 2.39
C TYR A 294 28.80 0.47 2.38
N ALA A 295 27.78 0.88 1.61
CA ALA A 295 27.28 2.25 1.62
C ALA A 295 26.81 2.63 3.03
N ILE A 296 25.97 1.81 3.67
CA ILE A 296 25.49 2.04 5.04
C ILE A 296 26.65 2.13 6.04
N GLY A 297 27.58 1.16 5.97
CA GLY A 297 28.72 1.10 6.90
C GLY A 297 29.70 2.25 6.73
N SER A 298 29.88 2.75 5.50
CA SER A 298 30.83 3.83 5.20
C SER A 298 30.30 5.24 5.50
N GLY A 299 28.97 5.41 5.69
CA GLY A 299 28.37 6.72 5.94
C GLY A 299 28.60 7.28 7.34
N GLY A 300 28.84 6.43 8.34
CA GLY A 300 29.00 6.86 9.73
C GLY A 300 27.76 7.59 10.26
N PHE A 301 27.95 8.49 11.24
CA PHE A 301 26.82 9.18 11.86
C PHE A 301 26.29 10.35 11.01
N PHE A 302 27.16 11.18 10.45
CA PHE A 302 26.79 12.39 9.70
C PHE A 302 26.86 12.23 8.16
N GLY A 303 27.33 11.10 7.68
CA GLY A 303 27.50 10.85 6.25
C GLY A 303 28.74 11.48 5.65
N LYS A 304 28.97 11.21 4.35
CA LYS A 304 30.06 11.75 3.55
C LYS A 304 29.74 13.12 2.94
N GLY A 305 28.51 13.60 3.14
CA GLY A 305 27.95 14.80 2.49
C GLY A 305 27.17 14.49 1.21
N LEU A 306 26.21 15.34 0.90
CA LEU A 306 25.38 15.24 -0.31
C LEU A 306 26.26 15.22 -1.56
N GLY A 307 25.99 14.31 -2.47
CA GLY A 307 26.75 14.16 -3.70
C GLY A 307 28.00 13.29 -3.59
N ASN A 308 28.50 12.98 -2.39
CA ASN A 308 29.77 12.32 -2.15
C ASN A 308 29.69 10.81 -1.88
N SER A 309 28.55 10.16 -2.16
CA SER A 309 28.47 8.71 -2.12
C SER A 309 29.39 8.10 -3.16
N THR A 310 30.31 7.23 -2.74
CA THR A 310 31.21 6.50 -3.62
C THR A 310 30.55 5.28 -4.23
N GLN A 311 29.63 4.67 -3.47
CA GLN A 311 28.96 3.44 -3.89
C GLN A 311 27.90 3.66 -4.98
N LYS A 312 27.30 4.85 -5.07
CA LYS A 312 26.42 5.21 -6.19
C LYS A 312 27.14 5.32 -7.54
N LEU A 313 28.46 5.56 -7.50
CA LEU A 313 29.32 5.80 -8.66
C LEU A 313 29.72 4.49 -9.36
N HIS A 314 28.80 3.65 -9.81
CA HIS A 314 28.97 2.35 -10.49
C HIS A 314 28.92 1.09 -9.62
N ALA A 315 28.98 1.21 -8.28
CA ALA A 315 29.02 0.03 -7.42
C ALA A 315 27.62 -0.53 -7.14
N ILE A 316 26.58 0.31 -7.02
CA ILE A 316 25.19 -0.15 -6.77
C ILE A 316 24.35 -0.05 -8.04
N PRO A 317 23.98 -1.18 -8.68
CA PRO A 317 23.03 -1.16 -9.79
C PRO A 317 21.67 -0.59 -9.32
N GLU A 318 21.07 0.27 -10.12
CA GLU A 318 19.76 0.87 -9.85
C GLU A 318 19.63 1.49 -8.43
N ALA A 319 20.69 2.16 -7.96
CA ALA A 319 20.77 2.78 -6.63
C ALA A 319 19.59 3.72 -6.34
N GLN A 320 19.06 4.38 -7.38
CA GLN A 320 17.91 5.29 -7.30
C GLN A 320 16.55 4.57 -7.04
N ASN A 321 16.47 3.26 -7.20
CA ASN A 321 15.24 2.49 -7.05
C ASN A 321 15.08 1.93 -5.63
N ASP A 322 15.38 0.66 -5.42
CA ASP A 322 15.13 -0.05 -4.16
C ASP A 322 16.25 0.13 -3.12
N MET A 323 17.44 0.63 -3.54
CA MET A 323 18.59 0.85 -2.66
C MET A 323 18.83 2.31 -2.27
N ILE A 324 17.89 3.22 -2.57
CA ILE A 324 18.06 4.65 -2.28
C ILE A 324 18.33 4.94 -0.79
N LEU A 325 17.80 4.11 0.12
CA LEU A 325 18.04 4.25 1.56
C LEU A 325 19.51 3.99 1.91
N ALA A 326 20.20 3.09 1.22
CA ALA A 326 21.63 2.87 1.40
C ALA A 326 22.44 4.11 0.98
N VAL A 327 22.05 4.77 -0.12
CA VAL A 327 22.66 6.03 -0.57
C VAL A 327 22.42 7.15 0.45
N ILE A 328 21.20 7.23 1.00
CA ILE A 328 20.85 8.20 2.07
C ILE A 328 21.77 7.97 3.29
N CYS A 329 21.96 6.70 3.70
CA CYS A 329 22.86 6.37 4.79
C CYS A 329 24.32 6.74 4.49
N GLU A 330 24.78 6.58 3.26
CA GLU A 330 26.15 6.96 2.90
C GLU A 330 26.36 8.48 2.86
N GLU A 331 25.41 9.22 2.27
CA GLU A 331 25.54 10.68 2.08
C GLU A 331 25.19 11.49 3.32
N LEU A 332 24.13 11.10 4.05
CA LEU A 332 23.62 11.83 5.21
C LEU A 332 23.83 11.09 6.53
N GLY A 333 24.41 9.91 6.48
CA GLY A 333 24.71 9.09 7.65
C GLY A 333 23.45 8.51 8.32
N VAL A 334 23.67 7.96 9.51
CA VAL A 334 22.60 7.47 10.38
C VAL A 334 21.60 8.59 10.71
N PHE A 335 22.06 9.82 10.87
CA PHE A 335 21.24 10.98 11.15
C PHE A 335 20.19 11.21 10.02
N GLY A 336 20.62 11.18 8.75
CA GLY A 336 19.71 11.33 7.61
C GLY A 336 18.70 10.19 7.52
N ALA A 337 19.13 8.95 7.77
CA ALA A 337 18.25 7.80 7.80
C ALA A 337 17.17 7.93 8.90
N ILE A 338 17.56 8.30 10.13
CA ILE A 338 16.63 8.52 11.24
C ILE A 338 15.63 9.62 10.89
N LEU A 339 16.06 10.73 10.30
CA LEU A 339 15.17 11.81 9.89
C LEU A 339 14.08 11.31 8.93
N VAL A 340 14.47 10.55 7.91
CA VAL A 340 13.53 9.97 6.93
C VAL A 340 12.57 9.00 7.62
N LEU A 341 13.06 8.15 8.52
CA LEU A 341 12.22 7.23 9.27
C LEU A 341 11.22 7.95 10.19
N CYS A 342 11.64 9.06 10.83
CA CYS A 342 10.75 9.91 11.61
C CYS A 342 9.65 10.55 10.76
N LEU A 343 9.96 10.99 9.53
CA LEU A 343 8.96 11.52 8.60
C LEU A 343 7.94 10.44 8.21
N PHE A 344 8.39 9.22 7.90
CA PHE A 344 7.47 8.11 7.65
C PHE A 344 6.64 7.75 8.88
N ALA A 345 7.24 7.68 10.07
CA ALA A 345 6.52 7.41 11.30
C ALA A 345 5.44 8.48 11.57
N PHE A 346 5.76 9.76 11.35
CA PHE A 346 4.80 10.85 11.47
C PHE A 346 3.69 10.75 10.42
N MET A 347 3.99 10.43 9.16
CA MET A 347 3.00 10.20 8.13
C MET A 347 2.05 9.06 8.50
N LEU A 348 2.59 7.93 8.97
CA LEU A 348 1.81 6.77 9.42
C LEU A 348 0.94 7.12 10.63
N TYR A 349 1.45 7.92 11.56
CA TYR A 349 0.67 8.44 12.69
C TYR A 349 -0.53 9.27 12.21
N ARG A 350 -0.35 10.18 11.22
CA ARG A 350 -1.45 10.97 10.64
C ARG A 350 -2.47 10.10 9.93
N LEU A 351 -2.04 9.09 9.17
CA LEU A 351 -2.94 8.13 8.52
C LEU A 351 -3.77 7.35 9.55
N LEU A 352 -3.15 6.91 10.65
CA LEU A 352 -3.84 6.22 11.74
C LEU A 352 -4.83 7.15 12.45
N PHE A 353 -4.48 8.42 12.63
CA PHE A 353 -5.38 9.44 13.18
C PHE A 353 -6.62 9.60 12.31
N ILE A 354 -6.46 9.72 10.98
CA ILE A 354 -7.58 9.81 10.03
C ILE A 354 -8.42 8.53 10.07
N ALA A 355 -7.79 7.34 10.10
CA ALA A 355 -8.51 6.06 10.17
C ALA A 355 -9.38 5.95 11.42
N ARG A 356 -8.89 6.41 12.57
CA ARG A 356 -9.63 6.38 13.85
C ARG A 356 -10.78 7.37 13.92
N ASN A 357 -10.68 8.49 13.23
CA ASN A 357 -11.67 9.57 13.27
C ASN A 357 -12.54 9.62 12.00
N ALA A 358 -12.42 8.64 11.12
CA ALA A 358 -13.19 8.57 9.88
C ALA A 358 -14.70 8.56 10.16
N PRO A 359 -15.51 9.20 9.29
CA PRO A 359 -16.97 9.38 9.55
C PRO A 359 -17.74 8.07 9.59
N ASP A 360 -17.25 7.04 8.89
CA ASP A 360 -17.88 5.73 8.79
C ASP A 360 -16.87 4.58 8.72
N LEU A 361 -17.38 3.35 8.78
CA LEU A 361 -16.54 2.16 8.74
C LEU A 361 -15.80 2.00 7.41
N TYR A 362 -16.42 2.38 6.29
CA TYR A 362 -15.79 2.25 4.98
C TYR A 362 -14.57 3.16 4.85
N GLY A 363 -14.71 4.44 5.22
CA GLY A 363 -13.59 5.38 5.26
C GLY A 363 -12.49 4.95 6.24
N ALA A 364 -12.87 4.44 7.42
CA ALA A 364 -11.91 3.91 8.39
C ALA A 364 -11.09 2.75 7.82
N LEU A 365 -11.74 1.82 7.12
CA LEU A 365 -11.08 0.67 6.50
C LEU A 365 -10.18 1.07 5.34
N ILE A 366 -10.61 2.01 4.47
CA ILE A 366 -9.76 2.53 3.40
C ILE A 366 -8.49 3.17 3.98
N ALA A 367 -8.65 4.10 4.93
CA ALA A 367 -7.51 4.76 5.56
C ALA A 367 -6.58 3.78 6.26
N THR A 368 -7.13 2.74 6.91
CA THR A 368 -6.35 1.63 7.51
C THR A 368 -5.63 0.81 6.45
N GLY A 369 -6.27 0.51 5.32
CA GLY A 369 -5.65 -0.23 4.22
C GLY A 369 -4.48 0.53 3.60
N ILE A 370 -4.63 1.83 3.40
CA ILE A 370 -3.57 2.70 2.88
C ILE A 370 -2.43 2.85 3.89
N PHE A 371 -2.75 3.02 5.18
CA PHE A 371 -1.77 2.94 6.26
C PHE A 371 -0.97 1.64 6.21
N ALA A 372 -1.65 0.50 6.12
CA ALA A 372 -1.02 -0.82 6.06
C ALA A 372 -0.14 -0.98 4.82
N HIS A 373 -0.61 -0.52 3.64
CA HIS A 373 0.17 -0.56 2.41
C HIS A 373 1.49 0.20 2.56
N ILE A 374 1.44 1.47 2.98
CA ILE A 374 2.64 2.30 3.12
C ILE A 374 3.57 1.76 4.22
N ALA A 375 3.02 1.34 5.36
CA ALA A 375 3.79 0.76 6.45
C ALA A 375 4.54 -0.51 6.02
N LEU A 376 3.86 -1.43 5.32
CA LEU A 376 4.47 -2.65 4.80
C LEU A 376 5.57 -2.34 3.77
N GLN A 377 5.31 -1.41 2.85
CA GLN A 377 6.27 -1.05 1.81
C GLN A 377 7.54 -0.44 2.40
N VAL A 378 7.42 0.50 3.36
CA VAL A 378 8.56 1.10 4.08
C VAL A 378 9.31 0.04 4.87
N THR A 379 8.60 -0.79 5.65
CA THR A 379 9.23 -1.84 6.47
C THR A 379 9.97 -2.86 5.62
N LEU A 380 9.39 -3.31 4.51
CA LEU A 380 10.03 -4.25 3.59
C LEU A 380 11.27 -3.65 2.93
N ASN A 381 11.23 -2.38 2.49
CA ASN A 381 12.40 -1.73 1.93
C ASN A 381 13.53 -1.63 2.96
N ILE A 382 13.23 -1.18 4.19
CA ILE A 382 14.23 -1.12 5.27
C ILE A 382 14.82 -2.51 5.53
N ALA A 383 13.98 -3.54 5.65
CA ALA A 383 14.44 -4.90 5.93
C ALA A 383 15.35 -5.46 4.83
N VAL A 384 15.09 -5.13 3.56
CA VAL A 384 15.94 -5.50 2.42
C VAL A 384 17.26 -4.76 2.48
N VAL A 385 17.23 -3.43 2.60
CA VAL A 385 18.43 -2.59 2.56
C VAL A 385 19.36 -2.87 3.75
N THR A 386 18.80 -3.20 4.91
CA THR A 386 19.57 -3.58 6.12
C THR A 386 20.00 -5.06 6.14
N GLY A 387 19.64 -5.86 5.14
CA GLY A 387 20.02 -7.26 5.04
C GLY A 387 19.20 -8.23 5.90
N LEU A 388 18.10 -7.77 6.50
CA LEU A 388 17.21 -8.66 7.26
C LEU A 388 16.37 -9.58 6.35
N MET A 389 16.22 -9.20 5.06
CA MET A 389 15.48 -9.96 4.06
C MET A 389 16.23 -9.97 2.71
N PRO A 390 16.01 -11.01 1.87
CA PRO A 390 16.60 -11.03 0.53
C PRO A 390 16.08 -9.86 -0.34
N THR A 391 16.84 -9.47 -1.34
CA THR A 391 16.50 -8.37 -2.26
C THR A 391 15.17 -8.62 -2.97
N THR A 392 14.23 -7.68 -2.85
CA THR A 392 12.85 -7.84 -3.34
C THR A 392 12.45 -6.86 -4.44
N GLY A 393 13.18 -5.76 -4.61
CA GLY A 393 12.86 -4.70 -5.57
C GLY A 393 11.67 -3.83 -5.13
N VAL A 394 11.37 -3.76 -3.83
CA VAL A 394 10.35 -2.87 -3.27
C VAL A 394 10.95 -1.50 -3.06
N THR A 395 10.39 -0.49 -3.72
CA THR A 395 10.87 0.90 -3.64
C THR A 395 10.42 1.59 -2.35
N LEU A 396 11.20 2.56 -1.87
CA LEU A 396 10.82 3.41 -0.73
C LEU A 396 9.78 4.46 -1.21
N PRO A 397 8.57 4.53 -0.60
CA PRO A 397 7.51 5.44 -1.02
C PRO A 397 8.00 6.90 -1.15
N PHE A 398 7.58 7.62 -2.18
CA PHE A 398 7.84 9.04 -2.45
C PHE A 398 9.32 9.43 -2.68
N ILE A 399 10.28 8.63 -2.25
CA ILE A 399 11.71 8.94 -2.34
C ILE A 399 12.36 8.22 -3.51
N SER A 400 12.06 6.92 -3.69
CA SER A 400 12.65 6.12 -4.77
C SER A 400 12.11 6.48 -6.14
N TYR A 401 12.92 6.27 -7.16
CA TYR A 401 12.49 6.30 -8.55
C TYR A 401 11.60 5.08 -8.85
N GLY A 402 10.31 5.22 -8.59
CA GLY A 402 9.33 4.13 -8.68
C GLY A 402 8.44 4.17 -9.93
N GLY A 403 8.76 5.01 -10.92
CA GLY A 403 7.91 5.15 -12.10
C GLY A 403 6.47 5.54 -11.73
N THR A 404 5.47 4.81 -12.22
CA THR A 404 4.04 5.09 -11.93
C THR A 404 3.63 4.77 -10.49
N ALA A 405 4.47 4.09 -9.69
CA ALA A 405 4.13 3.75 -8.30
C ALA A 405 3.89 5.02 -7.45
N ALA A 406 4.70 6.07 -7.63
CA ALA A 406 4.51 7.33 -6.93
C ALA A 406 3.16 7.99 -7.25
N VAL A 407 2.69 7.90 -8.50
CA VAL A 407 1.38 8.43 -8.91
C VAL A 407 0.26 7.67 -8.21
N PHE A 408 0.32 6.33 -8.14
CA PHE A 408 -0.67 5.53 -7.45
C PHE A 408 -0.70 5.78 -5.94
N LEU A 409 0.47 5.93 -5.30
CA LEU A 409 0.54 6.30 -3.89
C LEU A 409 -0.11 7.67 -3.63
N LEU A 410 0.11 8.65 -4.50
CA LEU A 410 -0.52 9.97 -4.38
C LEU A 410 -2.04 9.90 -4.63
N LEU A 411 -2.51 9.04 -5.54
CA LEU A 411 -3.95 8.78 -5.71
C LEU A 411 -4.57 8.20 -4.43
N GLU A 412 -3.93 7.23 -3.78
CA GLU A 412 -4.36 6.68 -2.49
C GLU A 412 -4.49 7.77 -1.43
N LEU A 413 -3.48 8.64 -1.32
CA LEU A 413 -3.51 9.75 -0.39
C LEU A 413 -4.58 10.77 -0.73
N GLY A 414 -4.92 10.95 -2.02
CA GLY A 414 -6.06 11.76 -2.45
C GLY A 414 -7.38 11.25 -1.85
N VAL A 415 -7.59 9.92 -1.82
CA VAL A 415 -8.75 9.32 -1.16
C VAL A 415 -8.72 9.58 0.35
N VAL A 416 -7.55 9.47 1.00
CA VAL A 416 -7.40 9.77 2.44
C VAL A 416 -7.72 11.24 2.74
N PHE A 417 -7.29 12.18 1.90
CA PHE A 417 -7.64 13.60 2.07
C PHE A 417 -9.15 13.85 1.93
N ASN A 418 -9.82 13.12 1.04
CA ASN A 418 -11.29 13.21 0.96
C ASN A 418 -11.94 12.70 2.23
N ILE A 419 -11.51 11.55 2.79
CA ILE A 419 -11.98 11.03 4.07
C ILE A 419 -11.72 12.06 5.18
N SER A 420 -10.50 12.62 5.26
CA SER A 420 -10.11 13.64 6.24
C SER A 420 -11.03 14.85 6.18
N SER A 421 -11.36 15.34 4.98
CA SER A 421 -12.24 16.52 4.82
C SER A 421 -13.67 16.33 5.30
N GLN A 422 -14.09 15.07 5.51
CA GLN A 422 -15.42 14.73 6.03
C GLN A 422 -15.44 14.46 7.53
N ILE A 423 -14.26 14.43 8.19
CA ILE A 423 -14.15 14.30 9.65
C ILE A 423 -14.72 15.57 10.32
N LYS A 424 -15.56 15.37 11.33
CA LYS A 424 -16.09 16.43 12.17
C LYS A 424 -15.44 16.31 13.54
N LEU A 425 -14.43 17.11 13.80
CA LEU A 425 -13.86 17.20 15.14
C LEU A 425 -14.81 17.99 16.02
N GLU A 426 -15.40 17.32 17.04
CA GLU A 426 -16.07 18.01 18.13
C GLU A 426 -14.97 18.75 18.94
N ARG A 427 -15.05 20.08 19.00
CA ARG A 427 -14.23 20.90 19.90
C ARG A 427 -14.84 20.90 21.28
#